data_ab368e49e0eda1d733b707780eea2914
#
_entry.id   ab368e49e0eda1d733b707780eea2914
#
_cell.length_a   1.000
_cell.length_b   1.000
_cell.length_c   1.000
_cell.angle_alpha   90.00
_cell.angle_beta   90.00
_cell.angle_gamma   90.00
#
_symmetry.space_group_name_H-M   'P 1'
#
loop_
_entity.id
_entity.type
_entity.pdbx_description
1 polymer ?
#
loop_
_entity_poly.entity_id
_entity_poly.type
_entity_poly.pdbx_seq_one_letter_code
_entity_poly.pdbx_strand_id
1 'polypeptide(L)'
;MPSPNPIIQPRPDKSPTRSIILLAVAGFASQAQVRVMDSLLPQIASDLHTTIGLAAMVVTAYAVTHGSIQLVIGPIGDRFGKYRTVALTCATGAVLVAVCGTVSTLPQLALARLATGAAAGWIIPISMAYVGDVTPHDRLQQILGRYISGQILGQLFGQAAGGVLGDLLGWRNVFFVLAGLFALATAGLVFELGVDRRPANAAAVAREVCLAVTPPS
;
A
#
# COMPACT_ATOMS: atom_id res chain seq x y z
N MET A 1 -18.20 -15.54 43.36
CA MET A 1 -17.92 -14.41 42.44
C MET A 1 -16.83 -14.86 41.50
N PRO A 2 -17.08 -14.95 40.18
CA PRO A 2 -16.04 -15.29 39.23
C PRO A 2 -15.07 -14.09 39.08
N SER A 3 -13.77 -14.38 39.10
CA SER A 3 -12.72 -13.39 38.91
C SER A 3 -12.86 -12.68 37.56
N PRO A 4 -12.62 -11.37 37.47
CA PRO A 4 -12.67 -10.65 36.21
C PRO A 4 -11.62 -11.21 35.25
N ASN A 5 -12.10 -11.58 34.07
CA ASN A 5 -11.29 -12.03 32.94
C ASN A 5 -10.12 -11.05 32.71
N PRO A 6 -8.86 -11.48 32.63
CA PRO A 6 -7.75 -10.58 32.39
C PRO A 6 -7.95 -9.99 30.99
N ILE A 7 -8.31 -8.72 30.95
CA ILE A 7 -8.34 -7.91 29.74
C ILE A 7 -6.95 -8.05 29.13
N ILE A 8 -6.88 -8.66 27.95
CA ILE A 8 -5.65 -8.76 27.16
C ILE A 8 -5.23 -7.32 26.85
N GLN A 9 -4.36 -6.75 27.69
CA GLN A 9 -3.79 -5.44 27.42
C GLN A 9 -2.98 -5.54 26.13
N PRO A 10 -3.20 -4.67 25.16
CA PRO A 10 -2.36 -4.59 23.97
C PRO A 10 -0.92 -4.35 24.42
N ARG A 11 0.03 -5.15 23.95
CA ARG A 11 1.46 -5.01 24.28
C ARG A 11 1.94 -3.60 23.90
N PRO A 12 2.55 -2.84 24.83
CA PRO A 12 3.01 -1.46 24.59
C PRO A 12 4.42 -1.44 23.95
N ASP A 13 4.65 -2.13 22.83
CA ASP A 13 6.00 -2.16 22.26
C ASP A 13 6.05 -1.89 20.74
N LYS A 14 5.11 -1.13 20.23
CA LYS A 14 5.17 -0.59 18.88
C LYS A 14 5.01 0.91 18.94
N SER A 15 5.93 1.66 18.36
CA SER A 15 5.64 3.05 18.03
C SER A 15 4.61 3.02 16.88
N PRO A 16 3.31 3.14 17.14
CA PRO A 16 2.26 3.05 16.11
C PRO A 16 2.46 4.12 15.03
N THR A 17 3.18 5.17 15.37
CA THR A 17 3.54 6.28 14.50
C THR A 17 4.35 5.84 13.28
N ARG A 18 5.33 4.93 13.45
CA ARG A 18 6.18 4.49 12.33
C ARG A 18 5.39 3.65 11.33
N SER A 19 4.62 2.68 11.81
CA SER A 19 3.75 1.87 10.97
C SER A 19 2.75 2.72 10.21
N ILE A 20 2.15 3.71 10.86
CA ILE A 20 1.19 4.65 10.24
C ILE A 20 1.86 5.50 9.16
N ILE A 21 3.10 5.98 9.38
CA ILE A 21 3.85 6.72 8.36
C ILE A 21 4.13 5.85 7.13
N LEU A 22 4.57 4.61 7.32
CA LEU A 22 4.84 3.70 6.21
C LEU A 22 3.57 3.34 5.43
N LEU A 23 2.45 3.15 6.12
CA LEU A 23 1.15 2.97 5.48
C LEU A 23 0.70 4.24 4.72
N ALA A 24 1.01 5.43 5.24
CA ALA A 24 0.73 6.69 4.54
C ALA A 24 1.58 6.83 3.26
N VAL A 25 2.85 6.40 3.27
CA VAL A 25 3.70 6.33 2.08
C VAL A 25 3.13 5.34 1.05
N ALA A 26 2.63 4.19 1.49
CA ALA A 26 1.96 3.24 0.60
C ALA A 26 0.68 3.82 0.00
N GLY A 27 -0.12 4.52 0.80
CA GLY A 27 -1.31 5.25 0.34
C GLY A 27 -0.97 6.37 -0.64
N PHE A 28 0.10 7.13 -0.38
CA PHE A 28 0.63 8.14 -1.29
C PHE A 28 1.00 7.53 -2.66
N ALA A 29 1.77 6.44 -2.68
CA ALA A 29 2.16 5.76 -3.91
C ALA A 29 0.94 5.25 -4.69
N SER A 30 -0.03 4.66 -3.99
CA SER A 30 -1.29 4.18 -4.58
C SER A 30 -2.07 5.32 -5.23
N GLN A 31 -2.20 6.46 -4.58
CA GLN A 31 -2.94 7.60 -5.10
C GLN A 31 -2.20 8.35 -6.22
N ALA A 32 -0.86 8.41 -6.15
CA ALA A 32 -0.05 8.96 -7.24
C ALA A 32 -0.29 8.18 -8.55
N GLN A 33 -0.34 6.85 -8.47
CA GLN A 33 -0.59 6.00 -9.63
C GLN A 33 -2.00 6.19 -10.23
N VAL A 34 -3.02 6.52 -9.43
CA VAL A 34 -4.37 6.80 -9.93
C VAL A 34 -4.35 8.02 -10.84
N ARG A 35 -3.76 9.13 -10.35
CA ARG A 35 -3.85 10.44 -11.01
C ARG A 35 -2.83 10.67 -12.11
N VAL A 36 -1.74 9.94 -12.14
CA VAL A 36 -0.72 10.08 -13.18
C VAL A 36 -1.28 9.90 -14.59
N MET A 37 -2.27 9.02 -14.74
CA MET A 37 -2.88 8.72 -16.04
C MET A 37 -3.58 9.90 -16.66
N ASP A 38 -4.18 10.77 -15.86
CA ASP A 38 -4.93 11.95 -16.37
C ASP A 38 -4.04 12.83 -17.24
N SER A 39 -2.77 13.00 -16.85
CA SER A 39 -1.78 13.80 -17.58
C SER A 39 -1.08 13.04 -18.71
N LEU A 40 -0.98 11.70 -18.61
CA LEU A 40 -0.28 10.89 -19.61
C LEU A 40 -1.15 10.47 -20.82
N LEU A 41 -2.48 10.57 -20.72
CA LEU A 41 -3.39 10.12 -21.78
C LEU A 41 -3.06 10.66 -23.17
N PRO A 42 -2.76 11.97 -23.37
CA PRO A 42 -2.43 12.48 -24.70
C PRO A 42 -1.16 11.85 -25.30
N GLN A 43 -0.12 11.66 -24.48
CA GLN A 43 1.13 11.04 -24.91
C GLN A 43 0.94 9.56 -25.27
N ILE A 44 0.20 8.82 -24.44
CA ILE A 44 -0.13 7.42 -24.69
C ILE A 44 -0.94 7.28 -25.98
N ALA A 45 -1.93 8.15 -26.20
CA ALA A 45 -2.73 8.13 -27.40
C ALA A 45 -1.88 8.40 -28.67
N SER A 46 -0.97 9.36 -28.60
CA SER A 46 -0.04 9.67 -29.69
C SER A 46 0.92 8.52 -29.98
N ASP A 47 1.60 7.98 -28.95
CA ASP A 47 2.61 6.92 -29.10
C ASP A 47 2.03 5.58 -29.58
N LEU A 48 0.82 5.27 -29.12
CA LEU A 48 0.13 4.03 -29.51
C LEU A 48 -0.79 4.22 -30.73
N HIS A 49 -0.70 5.35 -31.43
CA HIS A 49 -1.47 5.66 -32.62
C HIS A 49 -2.97 5.43 -32.47
N THR A 50 -3.53 5.90 -31.36
CA THR A 50 -4.94 5.73 -30.99
C THR A 50 -5.59 7.06 -30.62
N THR A 51 -6.91 7.06 -30.40
CA THR A 51 -7.62 8.25 -29.92
C THR A 51 -7.53 8.35 -28.39
N ILE A 52 -7.61 9.58 -27.86
CA ILE A 52 -7.65 9.82 -26.40
C ILE A 52 -8.82 9.07 -25.77
N GLY A 53 -9.97 8.98 -26.46
CA GLY A 53 -11.13 8.25 -25.98
C GLY A 53 -10.89 6.75 -25.80
N LEU A 54 -10.15 6.11 -26.73
CA LEU A 54 -9.73 4.71 -26.60
C LEU A 54 -8.66 4.56 -25.54
N ALA A 55 -7.69 5.47 -25.45
CA ALA A 55 -6.67 5.46 -24.40
C ALA A 55 -7.31 5.59 -22.98
N ALA A 56 -8.42 6.32 -22.85
CA ALA A 56 -9.16 6.44 -21.58
C ALA A 56 -9.71 5.10 -21.05
N MET A 57 -9.87 4.08 -21.91
CA MET A 57 -10.24 2.72 -21.46
C MET A 57 -9.21 2.13 -20.46
N VAL A 58 -7.96 2.57 -20.54
CA VAL A 58 -6.90 2.17 -19.61
C VAL A 58 -7.17 2.69 -18.19
N VAL A 59 -7.74 3.90 -18.06
CA VAL A 59 -8.19 4.47 -16.78
C VAL A 59 -9.39 3.70 -16.25
N THR A 60 -10.37 3.42 -17.12
CA THR A 60 -11.56 2.65 -16.77
C THR A 60 -11.21 1.23 -16.32
N ALA A 61 -10.29 0.56 -17.03
CA ALA A 61 -9.80 -0.77 -16.68
C ALA A 61 -9.25 -0.81 -15.24
N TYR A 62 -8.41 0.15 -14.88
CA TYR A 62 -7.91 0.30 -13.51
C TYR A 62 -9.06 0.55 -12.51
N ALA A 63 -9.94 1.52 -12.79
CA ALA A 63 -11.00 1.94 -11.87
C ALA A 63 -11.98 0.80 -11.56
N VAL A 64 -12.35 0.02 -12.57
CA VAL A 64 -13.28 -1.12 -12.42
C VAL A 64 -12.69 -2.16 -11.45
N THR A 65 -11.45 -2.59 -11.66
CA THR A 65 -10.83 -3.60 -10.78
C THR A 65 -10.51 -3.04 -9.39
N HIS A 66 -10.05 -1.79 -9.33
CA HIS A 66 -9.78 -1.10 -8.07
C HIS A 66 -11.05 -0.99 -7.20
N GLY A 67 -12.17 -0.62 -7.81
CA GLY A 67 -13.46 -0.53 -7.11
C GLY A 67 -14.04 -1.90 -6.76
N SER A 68 -14.03 -2.85 -7.70
CA SER A 68 -14.62 -4.18 -7.50
C SER A 68 -13.91 -4.97 -6.40
N ILE A 69 -12.58 -4.89 -6.32
CA ILE A 69 -11.82 -5.61 -5.30
C ILE A 69 -12.16 -5.13 -3.88
N GLN A 70 -12.56 -3.88 -3.71
CA GLN A 70 -12.92 -3.32 -2.40
C GLN A 70 -14.14 -4.00 -1.78
N LEU A 71 -15.01 -4.62 -2.59
CA LEU A 71 -16.16 -5.36 -2.09
C LEU A 71 -15.78 -6.66 -1.36
N VAL A 72 -14.62 -7.23 -1.64
CA VAL A 72 -14.15 -8.52 -1.08
C VAL A 72 -13.05 -8.36 -0.02
N ILE A 73 -12.56 -7.15 0.20
CA ILE A 73 -11.37 -6.88 1.05
C ILE A 73 -11.63 -7.19 2.54
N GLY A 74 -12.82 -6.89 3.07
CA GLY A 74 -13.11 -6.98 4.50
C GLY A 74 -12.73 -8.35 5.11
N PRO A 75 -13.34 -9.45 4.65
CA PRO A 75 -13.09 -10.77 5.23
C PRO A 75 -11.66 -11.29 5.05
N ILE A 76 -10.98 -10.87 4.00
CA ILE A 76 -9.65 -11.36 3.64
C ILE A 76 -8.55 -10.63 4.43
N GLY A 77 -8.69 -9.32 4.61
CA GLY A 77 -7.73 -8.51 5.35
C GLY A 77 -7.55 -8.94 6.81
N ASP A 78 -8.65 -9.36 7.44
CA ASP A 78 -8.63 -9.84 8.83
C ASP A 78 -7.94 -11.21 8.97
N ARG A 79 -8.01 -12.07 7.93
CA ARG A 79 -7.45 -13.43 7.96
C ARG A 79 -5.94 -13.48 7.79
N PHE A 80 -5.36 -12.62 6.95
CA PHE A 80 -3.92 -12.64 6.59
C PHE A 80 -3.07 -11.65 7.37
N GLY A 81 -3.69 -10.78 8.17
CA GLY A 81 -3.03 -9.70 8.91
C GLY A 81 -2.85 -8.44 8.06
N LYS A 82 -3.52 -7.37 8.47
CA LYS A 82 -3.67 -6.11 7.73
C LYS A 82 -2.34 -5.53 7.23
N TYR A 83 -1.35 -5.42 8.10
CA TYR A 83 -0.05 -4.84 7.74
C TYR A 83 0.73 -5.67 6.69
N ARG A 84 0.71 -7.00 6.82
CA ARG A 84 1.35 -7.91 5.86
C ARG A 84 0.68 -7.85 4.49
N THR A 85 -0.64 -7.76 4.48
CA THR A 85 -1.42 -7.65 3.24
C THR A 85 -1.05 -6.37 2.50
N VAL A 86 -0.92 -5.22 3.19
CA VAL A 86 -0.48 -3.97 2.54
C VAL A 86 0.94 -4.10 2.00
N ALA A 87 1.88 -4.72 2.73
CA ALA A 87 3.23 -4.93 2.24
C ALA A 87 3.26 -5.81 0.98
N LEU A 88 2.48 -6.89 0.94
CA LEU A 88 2.40 -7.79 -0.21
C LEU A 88 1.76 -7.09 -1.42
N THR A 89 0.66 -6.36 -1.21
CA THR A 89 -0.01 -5.64 -2.30
C THR A 89 0.84 -4.49 -2.84
N CYS A 90 1.63 -3.80 -2.00
CA CYS A 90 2.63 -2.84 -2.46
C CYS A 90 3.73 -3.50 -3.29
N ALA A 91 4.26 -4.66 -2.87
CA ALA A 91 5.27 -5.40 -3.63
C ALA A 91 4.74 -5.84 -5.00
N THR A 92 3.54 -6.41 -5.03
CA THR A 92 2.85 -6.79 -6.27
C THR A 92 2.58 -5.56 -7.13
N GLY A 93 2.15 -4.45 -6.52
CA GLY A 93 1.93 -3.15 -7.17
C GLY A 93 3.20 -2.63 -7.84
N ALA A 94 4.36 -2.69 -7.17
CA ALA A 94 5.65 -2.28 -7.73
C ALA A 94 5.97 -3.02 -9.04
N VAL A 95 5.79 -4.34 -9.04
CA VAL A 95 6.04 -5.18 -10.24
C VAL A 95 5.05 -4.85 -11.34
N LEU A 96 3.75 -4.80 -11.04
CA LEU A 96 2.72 -4.57 -12.04
C LEU A 96 2.77 -3.16 -12.63
N VAL A 97 3.13 -2.15 -11.83
CA VAL A 97 3.35 -0.77 -12.33
C VAL A 97 4.57 -0.73 -13.23
N ALA A 98 5.67 -1.44 -12.91
CA ALA A 98 6.82 -1.54 -13.80
C ALA A 98 6.44 -2.21 -15.14
N VAL A 99 5.60 -3.24 -15.12
CA VAL A 99 5.07 -3.89 -16.34
C VAL A 99 4.32 -2.88 -17.21
N CYS A 100 3.57 -1.94 -16.65
CA CYS A 100 2.89 -0.89 -17.44
C CYS A 100 3.89 -0.04 -18.27
N GLY A 101 5.14 0.12 -17.80
CA GLY A 101 6.19 0.84 -18.54
C GLY A 101 6.80 0.04 -19.71
N THR A 102 6.61 -1.28 -19.76
CA THR A 102 7.23 -2.16 -20.79
C THR A 102 6.30 -2.52 -21.95
N VAL A 103 5.01 -2.23 -21.85
CA VAL A 103 4.00 -2.62 -22.84
C VAL A 103 4.11 -1.80 -24.12
N SER A 104 3.75 -2.42 -25.25
CA SER A 104 3.85 -1.83 -26.60
C SER A 104 2.49 -1.58 -27.25
N THR A 105 1.39 -2.10 -26.69
CA THR A 105 0.05 -1.96 -27.27
C THR A 105 -0.97 -1.53 -26.22
N LEU A 106 -2.04 -0.86 -26.68
CA LEU A 106 -3.11 -0.40 -25.79
C LEU A 106 -3.81 -1.54 -25.04
N PRO A 107 -4.14 -2.70 -25.64
CA PRO A 107 -4.71 -3.83 -24.92
C PRO A 107 -3.80 -4.38 -23.81
N GLN A 108 -2.48 -4.45 -24.07
CA GLN A 108 -1.51 -4.88 -23.06
C GLN A 108 -1.49 -3.88 -21.88
N LEU A 109 -1.50 -2.58 -22.16
CA LEU A 109 -1.57 -1.55 -21.13
C LEU A 109 -2.87 -1.67 -20.33
N ALA A 110 -4.00 -1.90 -20.99
CA ALA A 110 -5.29 -2.07 -20.30
C ALA A 110 -5.28 -3.31 -19.38
N LEU A 111 -4.73 -4.44 -19.84
CA LEU A 111 -4.59 -5.64 -18.99
C LEU A 111 -3.65 -5.40 -17.81
N ALA A 112 -2.52 -4.74 -18.01
CA ALA A 112 -1.60 -4.37 -16.93
C ALA A 112 -2.28 -3.43 -15.92
N ARG A 113 -3.11 -2.50 -16.38
CA ARG A 113 -3.89 -1.59 -15.52
C ARG A 113 -5.01 -2.29 -14.77
N LEU A 114 -5.68 -3.29 -15.37
CA LEU A 114 -6.60 -4.17 -14.64
C LEU A 114 -5.89 -4.84 -13.45
N ALA A 115 -4.73 -5.44 -13.69
CA ALA A 115 -3.95 -6.12 -12.66
C ALA A 115 -3.46 -5.15 -11.56
N THR A 116 -2.95 -3.97 -11.96
CA THR A 116 -2.52 -2.94 -10.98
C THR A 116 -3.67 -2.39 -10.16
N GLY A 117 -4.86 -2.20 -10.77
CA GLY A 117 -6.08 -1.78 -10.06
C GLY A 117 -6.48 -2.79 -8.99
N ALA A 118 -6.47 -4.08 -9.33
CA ALA A 118 -6.76 -5.15 -8.39
C ALA A 118 -5.76 -5.21 -7.23
N ALA A 119 -4.46 -5.01 -7.49
CA ALA A 119 -3.44 -4.99 -6.43
C ALA A 119 -3.54 -3.73 -5.56
N ALA A 120 -3.66 -2.55 -6.14
CA ALA A 120 -3.67 -1.29 -5.40
C ALA A 120 -4.95 -1.05 -4.60
N GLY A 121 -6.08 -1.65 -5.01
CA GLY A 121 -7.37 -1.50 -4.34
C GLY A 121 -7.38 -1.96 -2.87
N TRP A 122 -6.44 -2.79 -2.45
CA TRP A 122 -6.30 -3.28 -1.07
C TRP A 122 -5.63 -2.28 -0.14
N ILE A 123 -4.75 -1.42 -0.66
CA ILE A 123 -3.82 -0.62 0.15
C ILE A 123 -4.55 0.32 1.10
N ILE A 124 -5.47 1.14 0.58
CA ILE A 124 -6.13 2.19 1.36
C ILE A 124 -7.10 1.62 2.40
N PRO A 125 -8.07 0.75 2.03
CA PRO A 125 -9.04 0.27 3.01
C PRO A 125 -8.38 -0.52 4.14
N ILE A 126 -7.41 -1.38 3.82
CA ILE A 126 -6.71 -2.16 4.85
C ILE A 126 -5.81 -1.29 5.73
N SER A 127 -5.15 -0.28 5.15
CA SER A 127 -4.37 0.68 5.94
C SER A 127 -5.25 1.48 6.90
N MET A 128 -6.42 1.95 6.45
CA MET A 128 -7.38 2.65 7.32
C MET A 128 -7.92 1.75 8.43
N ALA A 129 -8.23 0.49 8.11
CA ALA A 129 -8.65 -0.50 9.11
C ALA A 129 -7.54 -0.77 10.14
N TYR A 130 -6.28 -0.89 9.69
CA TYR A 130 -5.14 -1.03 10.60
C TYR A 130 -4.97 0.19 11.52
N VAL A 131 -5.06 1.40 10.96
CA VAL A 131 -4.99 2.65 11.75
C VAL A 131 -6.10 2.69 12.80
N GLY A 132 -7.32 2.25 12.44
CA GLY A 132 -8.45 2.15 13.38
C GLY A 132 -8.19 1.20 14.55
N ASP A 133 -7.52 0.05 14.27
CA ASP A 133 -7.24 -0.96 15.30
C ASP A 133 -6.16 -0.53 16.30
N VAL A 134 -5.15 0.24 15.85
CA VAL A 134 -3.98 0.58 16.68
C VAL A 134 -4.06 1.96 17.32
N THR A 135 -5.07 2.75 16.98
CA THR A 135 -5.20 4.14 17.42
C THR A 135 -6.30 4.30 18.46
N PRO A 136 -6.03 4.91 19.62
CA PRO A 136 -7.06 5.26 20.60
C PRO A 136 -8.13 6.19 20.00
N HIS A 137 -9.39 6.03 20.44
CA HIS A 137 -10.55 6.75 19.88
C HIS A 137 -10.42 8.27 19.93
N ASP A 138 -9.78 8.81 20.97
CA ASP A 138 -9.55 10.25 21.17
C ASP A 138 -8.62 10.86 20.10
N ARG A 139 -7.75 10.06 19.48
CA ARG A 139 -6.77 10.50 18.47
C ARG A 139 -7.05 10.00 17.06
N LEU A 140 -8.01 9.10 16.93
CA LEU A 140 -8.29 8.41 15.66
C LEU A 140 -8.57 9.38 14.52
N GLN A 141 -9.42 10.39 14.76
CA GLN A 141 -9.78 11.36 13.73
C GLN A 141 -8.57 12.20 13.26
N GLN A 142 -7.70 12.60 14.20
CA GLN A 142 -6.49 13.34 13.87
C GLN A 142 -5.51 12.51 13.03
N ILE A 143 -5.34 11.24 13.37
CA ILE A 143 -4.41 10.34 12.67
C ILE A 143 -4.94 9.98 11.30
N LEU A 144 -6.24 9.68 11.17
CA LEU A 144 -6.88 9.46 9.87
C LEU A 144 -6.79 10.70 8.98
N GLY A 145 -6.97 11.89 9.54
CA GLY A 145 -6.79 13.14 8.82
C GLY A 145 -5.38 13.28 8.21
N ARG A 146 -4.33 12.98 8.98
CA ARG A 146 -2.94 12.97 8.50
C ARG A 146 -2.70 11.91 7.42
N TYR A 147 -3.27 10.72 7.60
CA TYR A 147 -3.20 9.65 6.62
C TYR A 147 -3.85 10.06 5.28
N ILE A 148 -5.05 10.64 5.33
CA ILE A 148 -5.79 11.13 4.14
C ILE A 148 -5.04 12.30 3.48
N SER A 149 -4.44 13.20 4.26
CA SER A 149 -3.61 14.29 3.71
C SER A 149 -2.44 13.72 2.90
N GLY A 150 -1.80 12.66 3.36
CA GLY A 150 -0.76 11.95 2.60
C GLY A 150 -1.26 11.40 1.27
N GLN A 151 -2.48 10.88 1.21
CA GLN A 151 -3.11 10.40 -0.03
C GLN A 151 -3.40 11.55 -1.00
N ILE A 152 -3.93 12.68 -0.51
CA ILE A 152 -4.19 13.87 -1.33
C ILE A 152 -2.89 14.40 -1.94
N LEU A 153 -1.81 14.46 -1.14
CA LEU A 153 -0.49 14.81 -1.65
C LEU A 153 0.00 13.82 -2.72
N GLY A 154 -0.28 12.52 -2.56
CA GLY A 154 -0.02 11.51 -3.57
C GLY A 154 -0.74 11.78 -4.89
N GLN A 155 -2.03 12.16 -4.83
CA GLN A 155 -2.80 12.53 -6.03
C GLN A 155 -2.20 13.75 -6.75
N LEU A 156 -1.88 14.81 -6.01
CA LEU A 156 -1.28 16.02 -6.56
C LEU A 156 0.10 15.72 -7.17
N PHE A 157 0.92 14.94 -6.47
CA PHE A 157 2.21 14.48 -6.99
C PHE A 157 2.04 13.66 -8.26
N GLY A 158 1.13 12.69 -8.29
CA GLY A 158 0.89 11.86 -9.47
C GLY A 158 0.47 12.66 -10.69
N GLN A 159 -0.43 13.62 -10.51
CA GLN A 159 -0.85 14.50 -11.61
C GLN A 159 0.28 15.40 -12.10
N ALA A 160 1.04 16.02 -11.20
CA ALA A 160 2.18 16.86 -11.55
C ALA A 160 3.32 16.03 -12.19
N ALA A 161 3.63 14.87 -11.61
CA ALA A 161 4.64 13.96 -12.15
C ALA A 161 4.25 13.43 -13.54
N GLY A 162 2.97 13.11 -13.76
CA GLY A 162 2.46 12.71 -15.07
C GLY A 162 2.69 13.77 -16.13
N GLY A 163 2.40 15.04 -15.82
CA GLY A 163 2.65 16.15 -16.74
C GLY A 163 4.16 16.38 -16.95
N VAL A 164 4.87 16.77 -15.90
CA VAL A 164 6.27 17.20 -15.99
C VAL A 164 7.21 16.05 -16.40
N LEU A 165 7.13 14.92 -15.71
CA LEU A 165 8.02 13.79 -16.04
C LEU A 165 7.58 13.09 -17.33
N GLY A 166 6.29 13.13 -17.67
CA GLY A 166 5.81 12.64 -18.94
C GLY A 166 6.45 13.36 -20.11
N ASP A 167 6.51 14.69 -20.05
CA ASP A 167 7.11 15.52 -21.09
C ASP A 167 8.63 15.36 -21.16
N LEU A 168 9.31 15.22 -20.01
CA LEU A 168 10.77 15.11 -19.95
C LEU A 168 11.31 13.71 -20.25
N LEU A 169 10.65 12.68 -19.75
CA LEU A 169 11.15 11.31 -19.75
C LEU A 169 10.31 10.36 -20.63
N GLY A 170 9.12 10.78 -21.04
CA GLY A 170 8.12 9.95 -21.69
C GLY A 170 7.32 9.11 -20.69
N TRP A 171 6.07 8.77 -21.06
CA TRP A 171 5.10 8.11 -20.19
C TRP A 171 5.57 6.76 -19.63
N ARG A 172 6.38 5.99 -20.38
CA ARG A 172 6.91 4.70 -19.93
C ARG A 172 7.82 4.85 -18.71
N ASN A 173 8.71 5.84 -18.72
CA ASN A 173 9.63 6.09 -17.63
C ASN A 173 8.91 6.61 -16.36
N VAL A 174 7.78 7.29 -16.52
CA VAL A 174 6.95 7.70 -15.38
C VAL A 174 6.42 6.48 -14.62
N PHE A 175 6.04 5.40 -15.30
CA PHE A 175 5.66 4.16 -14.63
C PHE A 175 6.83 3.53 -13.85
N PHE A 176 8.07 3.58 -14.35
CA PHE A 176 9.22 3.10 -13.60
C PHE A 176 9.51 3.96 -12.35
N VAL A 177 9.32 5.28 -12.43
CA VAL A 177 9.42 6.16 -11.25
C VAL A 177 8.37 5.77 -10.20
N LEU A 178 7.13 5.56 -10.61
CA LEU A 178 6.06 5.12 -9.71
C LEU A 178 6.32 3.71 -9.14
N ALA A 179 6.84 2.79 -9.94
CA ALA A 179 7.24 1.46 -9.49
C ALA A 179 8.33 1.56 -8.41
N GLY A 180 9.31 2.46 -8.59
CA GLY A 180 10.32 2.79 -7.58
C GLY A 180 9.71 3.29 -6.27
N LEU A 181 8.68 4.14 -6.35
CA LEU A 181 7.96 4.64 -5.18
C LEU A 181 7.24 3.51 -4.42
N PHE A 182 6.58 2.59 -5.15
CA PHE A 182 5.99 1.38 -4.56
C PHE A 182 7.05 0.45 -3.95
N ALA A 183 8.19 0.31 -4.60
CA ALA A 183 9.31 -0.49 -4.09
C ALA A 183 9.88 0.09 -2.80
N LEU A 184 10.03 1.42 -2.70
CA LEU A 184 10.44 2.11 -1.47
C LEU A 184 9.43 1.90 -0.33
N ALA A 185 8.13 2.04 -0.61
CA ALA A 185 7.08 1.77 0.35
C ALA A 185 7.14 0.30 0.83
N THR A 186 7.30 -0.64 -0.10
CA THR A 186 7.46 -2.07 0.20
C THR A 186 8.68 -2.33 1.07
N ALA A 187 9.83 -1.78 0.73
CA ALA A 187 11.07 -1.94 1.49
C ALA A 187 10.90 -1.46 2.94
N GLY A 188 10.27 -0.30 3.15
CA GLY A 188 9.97 0.21 4.49
C GLY A 188 9.04 -0.72 5.28
N LEU A 189 7.95 -1.17 4.65
CA LEU A 189 6.98 -2.07 5.28
C LEU A 189 7.60 -3.44 5.62
N VAL A 190 8.38 -4.03 4.71
CA VAL A 190 9.05 -5.32 4.93
C VAL A 190 10.14 -5.22 5.99
N PHE A 191 10.90 -4.13 5.99
CA PHE A 191 11.92 -3.88 7.01
C PHE A 191 11.30 -3.86 8.41
N GLU A 192 10.17 -3.16 8.58
CA GLU A 192 9.46 -3.12 9.86
C GLU A 192 8.92 -4.51 10.27
N LEU A 193 8.36 -5.27 9.32
CA LEU A 193 7.95 -6.65 9.56
C LEU A 193 9.11 -7.56 9.98
N GLY A 194 10.32 -7.33 9.46
CA GLY A 194 11.54 -8.07 9.80
C GLY A 194 12.05 -7.73 11.20
N VAL A 195 11.97 -6.48 11.60
CA VAL A 195 12.33 -6.02 12.96
C VAL A 195 11.37 -6.60 14.00
N ASP A 196 10.07 -6.68 13.70
CA ASP A 196 9.05 -7.26 14.60
C ASP A 196 9.26 -8.76 14.91
N ARG A 197 9.92 -9.49 14.03
CA ARG A 197 10.15 -10.94 14.22
C ARG A 197 11.33 -11.28 15.16
N ARG A 198 12.26 -10.34 15.36
CA ARG A 198 13.51 -10.61 16.10
C ARG A 198 13.39 -10.66 17.63
N PRO A 199 12.59 -9.84 18.34
CA PRO A 199 12.62 -9.84 19.82
C PRO A 199 11.79 -10.94 20.47
N ALA A 200 10.72 -11.42 19.84
CA ALA A 200 9.79 -12.37 20.48
C ALA A 200 10.40 -13.74 20.73
N ASN A 201 11.24 -14.24 19.82
CA ASN A 201 11.90 -15.54 19.98
C ASN A 201 13.07 -15.49 20.97
N ALA A 202 13.86 -14.43 20.99
CA ALA A 202 15.00 -14.32 21.91
C ALA A 202 14.56 -14.14 23.37
N ALA A 203 13.51 -13.35 23.62
CA ALA A 203 12.98 -13.16 24.97
C ALA A 203 12.21 -14.38 25.48
N ALA A 204 11.51 -15.12 24.60
CA ALA A 204 10.81 -16.35 24.97
C ALA A 204 11.80 -17.47 25.31
N VAL A 205 12.84 -17.67 24.49
CA VAL A 205 13.90 -18.64 24.74
C VAL A 205 14.70 -18.29 26.00
N ALA A 206 15.01 -17.01 26.21
CA ALA A 206 15.70 -16.57 27.44
C ALA A 206 14.84 -16.80 28.70
N ARG A 207 13.52 -16.62 28.64
CA ARG A 207 12.61 -16.95 29.75
C ARG A 207 12.50 -18.42 30.02
N GLU A 208 12.37 -19.26 28.98
CA GLU A 208 12.35 -20.73 29.17
C GLU A 208 13.67 -21.25 29.73
N VAL A 209 14.81 -20.75 29.27
CA VAL A 209 16.13 -21.10 29.82
C VAL A 209 16.28 -20.64 31.27
N CYS A 210 15.80 -19.43 31.61
CA CYS A 210 15.85 -18.92 32.98
C CYS A 210 14.94 -19.71 33.93
N LEU A 211 13.74 -20.13 33.49
CA LEU A 211 12.84 -20.99 34.27
C LEU A 211 13.35 -22.43 34.43
N ALA A 212 14.09 -22.95 33.45
CA ALA A 212 14.69 -24.29 33.51
C ALA A 212 15.94 -24.36 34.42
N VAL A 213 16.58 -23.22 34.68
CA VAL A 213 17.82 -23.14 35.49
C VAL A 213 17.57 -22.81 36.96
N THR A 214 16.35 -22.34 37.32
CA THR A 214 16.01 -22.02 38.72
C THR A 214 15.36 -23.26 39.40
N PRO A 215 16.04 -24.01 40.27
CA PRO A 215 15.43 -25.14 40.98
C PRO A 215 14.38 -24.62 41.97
N PRO A 216 13.27 -25.36 42.16
CA PRO A 216 12.27 -25.02 43.16
C PRO A 216 12.89 -25.12 44.56
N SER A 217 12.79 -24.05 45.32
CA SER A 217 13.15 -23.97 46.76
C SER A 217 12.14 -24.66 47.65
#